data_4ebba7246bc03b895c2503ccbe2d505a
#
_entry.id   4ebba7246bc03b895c2503ccbe2d505a
#
_cell.length_a   1.000
_cell.length_b   1.000
_cell.length_c   1.000
_cell.angle_alpha   90.00
_cell.angle_beta   90.00
_cell.angle_gamma   90.00
#
_symmetry.space_group_name_H-M   'P 1'
#
loop_
_entity.id
_entity.type
_entity.pdbx_description
1 polymer ?
#
loop_
_entity_poly.entity_id
_entity_poly.type
_entity_poly.pdbx_seq_one_letter_code
_entity_poly.pdbx_strand_id
1 'polypeptide(L)'
;MKTIKLTAEQPLTTIATNLKDKLMLYAIIAEDVANSLSDRLQARPAHLERLQILQNEARLILAGPHPAVDSPDPGEAGFSGSLVVAEFESLEAAQQWADADPYVAAGVYDNVTIKPFKKVFPQ
;
A
#
# COMPACT_ATOMS: atom_id res chain seq x y z
N MET A 1 18.68 -12.47 21.66
CA MET A 1 18.15 -12.70 21.46
C MET A 1 17.70 -12.95 21.75
N LYS A 2 17.54 -12.98 22.13
CA LYS A 2 17.11 -13.53 22.41
C LYS A 2 16.83 -14.17 21.85
N THR A 3 16.93 -14.60 21.77
CA THR A 3 16.66 -15.15 21.33
C THR A 3 16.38 -15.72 21.27
N ILE A 4 16.62 -16.04 21.33
CA ILE A 4 16.31 -16.65 21.34
C ILE A 4 16.46 -17.51 21.62
N LYS A 5 16.50 -17.90 22.22
CA LYS A 5 16.67 -18.63 22.61
C LYS A 5 16.49 -19.48 22.37
N LEU A 6 16.78 -19.97 22.42
CA LEU A 6 16.48 -20.81 22.30
C LEU A 6 16.09 -21.82 22.69
N THR A 7 16.15 -21.71 23.31
CA THR A 7 15.71 -22.86 23.56
C THR A 7 14.57 -23.14 22.98
N ALA A 8 14.40 -24.01 22.75
CA ALA A 8 13.52 -24.40 21.92
C ALA A 8 12.21 -23.93 22.08
N GLU A 9 11.87 -23.59 23.09
CA GLU A 9 10.56 -23.48 23.28
C GLU A 9 9.92 -22.35 22.75
N GLN A 10 10.48 -21.43 22.32
CA GLN A 10 9.68 -20.43 21.74
C GLN A 10 10.32 -19.73 20.66
N PRO A 11 11.37 -20.20 20.11
CA PRO A 11 12.04 -19.44 19.08
C PRO A 11 11.15 -19.02 17.94
N LEU A 12 10.35 -19.91 17.38
CA LEU A 12 9.55 -19.53 16.23
C LEU A 12 8.46 -18.52 16.56
N THR A 13 7.79 -18.72 17.66
CA THR A 13 6.75 -17.80 18.10
C THR A 13 7.34 -16.45 18.42
N THR A 14 8.48 -16.43 19.10
CA THR A 14 9.15 -15.19 19.46
C THR A 14 9.59 -14.44 18.20
N ILE A 15 10.14 -15.14 17.22
CA ILE A 15 10.56 -14.51 15.98
C ILE A 15 9.39 -13.89 15.25
N ALA A 16 8.27 -14.59 15.18
CA ALA A 16 7.09 -14.07 14.51
C ALA A 16 6.58 -12.81 15.21
N THR A 17 6.59 -12.82 16.55
CA THR A 17 6.16 -11.65 17.30
C THR A 17 7.09 -10.46 17.06
N ASN A 18 8.40 -10.71 17.02
CA ASN A 18 9.36 -9.65 16.77
C ASN A 18 9.20 -9.05 15.38
N LEU A 19 8.92 -9.88 14.38
CA LEU A 19 8.69 -9.38 13.04
C LEU A 19 7.45 -8.52 13.00
N LYS A 20 6.37 -8.97 13.64
CA LYS A 20 5.14 -8.20 13.68
C LYS A 20 5.35 -6.85 14.37
N ASP A 21 6.15 -6.82 15.43
CA ASP A 21 6.41 -5.58 16.14
C ASP A 21 7.21 -4.58 15.30
N LYS A 22 7.95 -5.06 14.30
CA LYS A 22 8.71 -4.16 13.42
C LYS A 22 7.88 -3.58 12.31
N LEU A 23 6.72 -4.13 12.03
CA LEU A 23 5.88 -3.63 10.96
C LEU A 23 5.22 -2.34 11.40
N MET A 24 5.19 -1.40 10.49
CA MET A 24 4.52 -0.12 10.70
C MET A 24 3.60 0.15 9.54
N LEU A 25 2.62 1.01 9.77
CA LEU A 25 1.76 1.45 8.68
C LEU A 25 2.40 2.60 7.92
N TYR A 26 2.17 2.61 6.63
CA TYR A 26 2.60 3.70 5.75
C TYR A 26 1.45 4.10 4.87
N ALA A 27 1.31 5.40 4.65
CA ALA A 27 0.35 5.94 3.71
C ALA A 27 1.10 6.22 2.41
N ILE A 28 0.65 5.62 1.33
CA ILE A 28 1.21 5.82 0.00
C ILE A 28 0.20 6.68 -0.75
N ILE A 29 0.58 7.91 -1.04
CA ILE A 29 -0.31 8.91 -1.61
C ILE A 29 0.22 9.24 -3.00
N ALA A 30 -0.55 8.90 -4.03
CA ALA A 30 -0.13 9.10 -5.40
C ALA A 30 -1.01 10.14 -6.08
N GLU A 31 -0.38 10.94 -6.93
CA GLU A 31 -1.09 11.91 -7.77
C GLU A 31 -0.91 11.49 -9.23
N ASP A 32 -1.99 11.53 -9.98
CA ASP A 32 -1.98 11.11 -11.37
C ASP A 32 -1.52 12.23 -12.30
N VAL A 33 -0.97 11.80 -13.45
CA VAL A 33 -0.79 12.73 -14.57
C VAL A 33 -2.17 13.11 -15.12
N ALA A 34 -2.23 14.18 -15.88
CA ALA A 34 -3.49 14.57 -16.54
C ALA A 34 -3.93 13.48 -17.51
N ASN A 35 -5.24 13.28 -17.59
CA ASN A 35 -5.85 12.34 -18.54
C ASN A 35 -5.37 10.90 -18.35
N SER A 36 -5.28 10.47 -17.10
CA SER A 36 -4.76 9.15 -16.76
C SER A 36 -5.76 8.00 -16.88
N LEU A 37 -7.05 8.28 -17.11
CA LEU A 37 -8.09 7.25 -16.99
C LEU A 37 -7.85 6.05 -17.88
N SER A 38 -7.50 6.27 -19.14
CA SER A 38 -7.30 5.17 -20.07
C SER A 38 -6.17 4.25 -19.61
N ASP A 39 -5.04 4.84 -19.18
CA ASP A 39 -3.90 4.07 -18.70
C ASP A 39 -4.22 3.37 -17.38
N ARG A 40 -5.01 4.02 -16.51
CA ARG A 40 -5.47 3.38 -15.29
C ARG A 40 -6.29 2.13 -15.60
N LEU A 41 -7.21 2.24 -16.53
CA LEU A 41 -8.08 1.11 -16.84
C LEU A 41 -7.28 -0.08 -17.39
N GLN A 42 -6.25 0.18 -18.18
CA GLN A 42 -5.42 -0.88 -18.71
C GLN A 42 -4.58 -1.56 -17.64
N ALA A 43 -4.03 -0.79 -16.70
CA ALA A 43 -3.15 -1.35 -15.67
C ALA A 43 -3.90 -1.81 -14.42
N ARG A 44 -5.20 -1.50 -14.32
CA ARG A 44 -5.98 -1.77 -13.13
C ARG A 44 -5.98 -3.22 -12.67
N PRO A 45 -6.18 -4.21 -13.55
CA PRO A 45 -6.19 -5.60 -13.08
C PRO A 45 -4.91 -5.99 -12.33
N ALA A 46 -3.75 -5.63 -12.88
CA ALA A 46 -2.48 -5.96 -12.23
C ALA A 46 -2.30 -5.18 -10.92
N HIS A 47 -2.74 -3.93 -10.89
CA HIS A 47 -2.71 -3.11 -9.67
C HIS A 47 -3.56 -3.74 -8.57
N LEU A 48 -4.77 -4.19 -8.90
CA LEU A 48 -5.67 -4.80 -7.93
C LEU A 48 -5.14 -6.14 -7.41
N GLU A 49 -4.43 -6.91 -8.25
CA GLU A 49 -3.82 -8.17 -7.79
C GLU A 49 -2.84 -7.93 -6.65
N ARG A 50 -2.06 -6.87 -6.74
CA ARG A 50 -1.08 -6.57 -5.70
C ARG A 50 -1.76 -6.15 -4.39
N LEU A 51 -2.85 -5.39 -4.50
CA LEU A 51 -3.64 -5.02 -3.31
C LEU A 51 -4.28 -6.26 -2.69
N GLN A 52 -4.74 -7.18 -3.53
CA GLN A 52 -5.35 -8.42 -3.03
C GLN A 52 -4.34 -9.24 -2.22
N ILE A 53 -3.07 -9.27 -2.64
CA ILE A 53 -2.02 -9.97 -1.89
C ILE A 53 -1.87 -9.34 -0.51
N LEU A 54 -1.80 -8.01 -0.43
CA LEU A 54 -1.72 -7.32 0.86
C LEU A 54 -2.92 -7.64 1.75
N GLN A 55 -4.12 -7.67 1.14
CA GLN A 55 -5.32 -8.00 1.90
C GLN A 55 -5.27 -9.43 2.42
N ASN A 56 -4.85 -10.36 1.59
CA ASN A 56 -4.75 -11.77 1.98
C ASN A 56 -3.75 -11.98 3.11
N GLU A 57 -2.73 -11.13 3.17
CA GLU A 57 -1.72 -11.17 4.23
C GLU A 57 -2.14 -10.38 5.47
N ALA A 58 -3.35 -9.83 5.48
CA ALA A 58 -3.88 -9.01 6.56
C ALA A 58 -3.03 -7.77 6.84
N ARG A 59 -2.39 -7.23 5.82
CA ARG A 59 -1.53 -6.04 5.92
C ARG A 59 -2.19 -4.77 5.40
N LEU A 60 -3.29 -4.90 4.67
CA LEU A 60 -3.96 -3.75 4.04
C LEU A 60 -4.98 -3.15 4.99
N ILE A 61 -4.87 -1.85 5.25
CA ILE A 61 -5.87 -1.12 6.04
C ILE A 61 -6.96 -0.59 5.13
N LEU A 62 -6.57 0.09 4.05
CA LEU A 62 -7.50 0.57 3.04
C LEU A 62 -6.75 0.92 1.76
N ALA A 63 -7.48 0.96 0.65
CA ALA A 63 -6.93 1.41 -0.62
C ALA A 63 -8.06 1.88 -1.50
N GLY A 64 -7.80 2.91 -2.29
CA GLY A 64 -8.77 3.40 -3.26
C GLY A 64 -8.27 4.61 -4.01
N PRO A 65 -8.91 4.92 -5.13
CA PRO A 65 -8.54 6.09 -5.92
C PRO A 65 -9.26 7.35 -5.42
N HIS A 66 -8.70 8.50 -5.77
CA HIS A 66 -9.34 9.79 -5.54
C HIS A 66 -10.11 10.19 -6.79
N PRO A 67 -11.46 10.26 -6.74
CA PRO A 67 -12.21 10.76 -7.90
C PRO A 67 -11.78 12.19 -8.25
N ALA A 68 -11.73 12.49 -9.52
CA ALA A 68 -11.31 13.81 -9.98
C ALA A 68 -12.39 14.86 -9.78
N VAL A 69 -13.62 14.45 -9.51
CA VAL A 69 -14.75 15.32 -9.18
C VAL A 69 -15.43 14.77 -7.93
N ASP A 70 -16.30 15.57 -7.34
CA ASP A 70 -16.95 15.21 -6.08
C ASP A 70 -18.08 14.20 -6.32
N SER A 71 -17.67 12.97 -6.64
CA SER A 71 -18.60 11.86 -6.88
C SER A 71 -17.83 10.55 -6.76
N PRO A 72 -18.43 9.51 -6.16
CA PRO A 72 -17.78 8.20 -6.12
C PRO A 72 -17.72 7.55 -7.52
N ASP A 73 -18.51 8.03 -8.47
CA ASP A 73 -18.50 7.55 -9.84
C ASP A 73 -18.21 8.74 -10.76
N PRO A 74 -16.94 9.09 -10.95
CA PRO A 74 -16.58 10.31 -11.68
C PRO A 74 -16.74 10.22 -13.20
N GLY A 75 -17.05 9.04 -13.75
CA GLY A 75 -17.20 8.89 -15.19
C GLY A 75 -15.93 9.26 -15.94
N GLU A 76 -16.10 10.03 -17.01
CA GLU A 76 -14.97 10.39 -17.86
C GLU A 76 -13.96 11.31 -17.18
N ALA A 77 -14.36 11.99 -16.11
CA ALA A 77 -13.42 12.81 -15.36
C ALA A 77 -12.30 11.97 -14.75
N GLY A 78 -12.59 10.72 -14.44
CA GLY A 78 -11.60 9.79 -13.96
C GLY A 78 -11.13 10.12 -12.56
N PHE A 79 -9.86 9.84 -12.30
CA PHE A 79 -9.29 9.93 -10.97
C PHE A 79 -8.04 10.81 -10.96
N SER A 80 -7.79 11.46 -9.84
CA SER A 80 -6.65 12.37 -9.68
C SER A 80 -5.51 11.75 -8.87
N GLY A 81 -5.70 10.55 -8.34
CA GLY A 81 -4.70 9.90 -7.53
C GLY A 81 -5.21 8.67 -6.83
N SER A 82 -4.42 8.17 -5.88
CA SER A 82 -4.73 6.97 -5.11
C SER A 82 -4.18 7.10 -3.70
N LEU A 83 -4.79 6.36 -2.78
CA LEU A 83 -4.30 6.23 -1.41
C LEU A 83 -4.26 4.75 -1.06
N VAL A 84 -3.12 4.30 -0.53
CA VAL A 84 -2.98 2.96 0.03
C VAL A 84 -2.40 3.12 1.43
N VAL A 85 -3.00 2.49 2.43
CA VAL A 85 -2.45 2.43 3.77
C VAL A 85 -2.27 0.96 4.12
N ALA A 86 -1.03 0.55 4.39
CA ALA A 86 -0.71 -0.85 4.61
C ALA A 86 0.54 -0.98 5.49
N GLU A 87 0.79 -2.20 5.96
CA GLU A 87 1.94 -2.51 6.80
C GLU A 87 3.16 -2.88 5.97
N PHE A 88 4.30 -2.32 6.32
CA PHE A 88 5.60 -2.66 5.70
C PHE A 88 6.67 -2.67 6.79
N GLU A 89 7.79 -3.35 6.51
CA GLU A 89 8.88 -3.44 7.48
C GLU A 89 9.61 -2.10 7.67
N SER A 90 9.60 -1.25 6.66
CA SER A 90 10.33 0.02 6.70
C SER A 90 9.78 0.97 5.66
N LEU A 91 10.16 2.23 5.78
CA LEU A 91 9.85 3.22 4.76
C LEU A 91 10.41 2.80 3.40
N GLU A 92 11.62 2.23 3.41
CA GLU A 92 12.25 1.78 2.18
C GLU A 92 11.47 0.63 1.53
N ALA A 93 10.98 -0.32 2.34
CA ALA A 93 10.17 -1.41 1.82
C ALA A 93 8.87 -0.89 1.20
N ALA A 94 8.24 0.10 1.85
CA ALA A 94 7.02 0.72 1.32
C ALA A 94 7.31 1.42 -0.01
N GLN A 95 8.47 2.11 -0.10
CA GLN A 95 8.87 2.78 -1.33
C GLN A 95 9.08 1.78 -2.46
N GLN A 96 9.75 0.66 -2.18
CA GLN A 96 9.98 -0.37 -3.18
C GLN A 96 8.66 -0.97 -3.67
N TRP A 97 7.73 -1.19 -2.76
CA TRP A 97 6.42 -1.71 -3.13
C TRP A 97 5.68 -0.72 -4.04
N ALA A 98 5.73 0.56 -3.69
CA ALA A 98 5.08 1.60 -4.47
C ALA A 98 5.73 1.75 -5.86
N ASP A 99 7.06 1.70 -5.92
CA ASP A 99 7.79 1.85 -7.19
C ASP A 99 7.45 0.72 -8.16
N ALA A 100 7.09 -0.44 -7.66
CA ALA A 100 6.77 -1.60 -8.49
C ALA A 100 5.29 -1.65 -8.90
N ASP A 101 4.50 -0.65 -8.51
CA ASP A 101 3.08 -0.63 -8.87
C ASP A 101 2.92 -0.51 -10.38
N PRO A 102 2.07 -1.35 -11.00
CA PRO A 102 1.81 -1.25 -12.45
C PRO A 102 1.39 0.14 -12.91
N TYR A 103 0.78 0.94 -12.04
CA TYR A 103 0.43 2.31 -12.39
C TYR A 103 1.65 3.20 -12.63
N VAL A 104 2.77 2.88 -11.98
CA VAL A 104 4.01 3.61 -12.23
C VAL A 104 4.53 3.31 -13.63
N ALA A 105 4.64 2.03 -13.99
CA ALA A 105 5.13 1.62 -15.30
C ALA A 105 4.20 2.10 -16.41
N ALA A 106 2.90 2.20 -16.15
CA ALA A 106 1.93 2.64 -17.15
C ALA A 106 1.90 4.17 -17.31
N GLY A 107 2.68 4.90 -16.50
CA GLY A 107 2.71 6.35 -16.61
C GLY A 107 1.51 7.05 -16.01
N VAL A 108 0.78 6.38 -15.11
CA VAL A 108 -0.41 6.96 -14.47
C VAL A 108 0.00 7.96 -13.39
N TYR A 109 1.00 7.63 -12.58
CA TYR A 109 1.37 8.46 -11.44
C TYR A 109 2.40 9.52 -11.84
N ASP A 110 2.13 10.76 -11.44
CA ASP A 110 3.06 11.87 -11.60
C ASP A 110 3.96 12.00 -10.38
N ASN A 111 3.39 11.72 -9.21
CA ASN A 111 4.10 11.89 -7.94
C ASN A 111 3.59 10.88 -6.93
N VAL A 112 4.49 10.31 -6.14
CA VAL A 112 4.14 9.40 -5.06
C VAL A 112 4.84 9.86 -3.78
N THR A 113 4.06 10.06 -2.73
CA THR A 113 4.57 10.45 -1.42
C THR A 113 4.27 9.33 -0.45
N ILE A 114 5.26 8.96 0.37
CA ILE A 114 5.09 7.91 1.37
C ILE A 114 5.37 8.48 2.73
N LYS A 115 4.44 8.26 3.67
CA LYS A 115 4.58 8.77 5.03
C LYS A 115 4.27 7.67 6.02
N PRO A 116 5.02 7.59 7.12
CA PRO A 116 4.61 6.73 8.24
C PRO A 116 3.23 7.15 8.72
N PHE A 117 2.42 6.19 9.08
CA PHE A 117 1.05 6.44 9.51
C PHE A 117 0.76 5.67 10.79
N LYS A 118 0.12 6.33 11.75
CA LYS A 118 -0.31 5.69 12.97
C LYS A 118 -1.83 5.68 13.01
N LYS A 119 -2.41 4.48 13.03
CA LYS A 119 -3.86 4.36 13.09
C LYS A 119 -4.33 4.65 14.50
N VAL A 120 -5.19 5.66 14.65
CA VAL A 120 -5.80 6.01 15.93
C VAL A 120 -7.26 5.54 15.94
N PHE A 121 -7.96 5.72 14.83
CA PHE A 121 -9.32 5.28 14.63
C PHE A 121 -9.46 4.62 13.27
N PRO A 122 -10.43 3.72 13.09
CA PRO A 122 -11.27 3.11 14.12
C PRO A 122 -10.44 2.24 15.05
N GLN A 123 -10.91 2.12 16.26
CA GLN A 123 -10.23 1.31 17.28
C GLN A 123 -10.55 -0.17 17.10
#